data_db8674692c2b140ddec68b9f554011f4
#
_entry.id   db8674692c2b140ddec68b9f554011f4
#
_cell.length_a   1.000
_cell.length_b   1.000
_cell.length_c   1.000
_cell.angle_alpha   90.00
_cell.angle_beta   90.00
_cell.angle_gamma   90.00
#
_symmetry.space_group_name_H-M   'P 1'
#
loop_
_entity.id
_entity.type
_entity.pdbx_description
1 polymer ?
#
loop_
_entity_poly.entity_id
_entity_poly.type
_entity_poly.pdbx_seq_one_letter_code
_entity_poly.pdbx_strand_id
1 'polypeptide(L)'
;MTVVTTEILGPIAILRLNRPDAMNALGADGDGEAVRAACDALNADLSIRCVILTGEGRAFSAGGDIKKMADPEGPFSGGGLPIRSHYQRNIHRIARALFSLDMPVIAAVNGAAIGLGCDLACMADIRIASDKAKFGVTFLKLGLVPGDGGSWLLPRTIGMSRAAELFFTGDLIDAATAADWGLVSRVVPHDTLMNEALAMAGKIAALPPHSLRLTKSLLRQGQTSSYDQALDSASTAQAVSHATEDHREGVMALLEKREAVFRGQ
;
A
#
# COMPACT_ATOMS: atom_id res chain seq x y z
N MET A 1 -18.32 -1.08 13.70
CA MET A 1 -17.38 -0.10 13.07
C MET A 1 -16.91 -0.66 11.75
N THR A 2 -16.83 0.16 10.72
CA THR A 2 -16.24 -0.24 9.42
C THR A 2 -14.73 -0.46 9.60
N VAL A 3 -14.19 -1.52 8.98
CA VAL A 3 -12.76 -1.88 9.09
C VAL A 3 -11.83 -0.85 8.44
N VAL A 4 -12.37 -0.09 7.48
CA VAL A 4 -11.69 1.02 6.82
C VAL A 4 -12.60 2.23 6.73
N THR A 5 -12.01 3.41 6.75
CA THR A 5 -12.69 4.69 6.46
C THR A 5 -11.92 5.43 5.37
N THR A 6 -12.64 6.20 4.57
CA THR A 6 -12.06 7.02 3.50
C THR A 6 -12.43 8.48 3.75
N GLU A 7 -11.41 9.34 3.73
CA GLU A 7 -11.53 10.79 3.80
C GLU A 7 -10.99 11.38 2.50
N ILE A 8 -11.73 12.29 1.86
CA ILE A 8 -11.34 12.91 0.59
C ILE A 8 -10.91 14.36 0.83
N LEU A 9 -9.71 14.69 0.42
CA LEU A 9 -9.11 16.03 0.52
C LEU A 9 -8.71 16.51 -0.89
N GLY A 10 -9.68 17.00 -1.64
CA GLY A 10 -9.46 17.34 -3.05
C GLY A 10 -9.00 16.12 -3.87
N PRO A 11 -7.83 16.16 -4.52
CA PRO A 11 -7.32 15.04 -5.32
C PRO A 11 -6.61 13.95 -4.47
N ILE A 12 -6.62 14.05 -3.16
CA ILE A 12 -5.97 13.12 -2.23
C ILE A 12 -7.04 12.39 -1.43
N ALA A 13 -6.95 11.06 -1.35
CA ALA A 13 -7.76 10.26 -0.46
C ALA A 13 -6.90 9.72 0.70
N ILE A 14 -7.44 9.73 1.92
CA ILE A 14 -6.83 9.06 3.06
C ILE A 14 -7.67 7.82 3.37
N LEU A 15 -7.09 6.65 3.16
CA LEU A 15 -7.67 5.36 3.51
C LEU A 15 -7.10 4.92 4.86
N ARG A 16 -7.94 4.88 5.91
CA ARG A 16 -7.53 4.51 7.26
C ARG A 16 -8.02 3.11 7.61
N LEU A 17 -7.11 2.28 8.10
CA LEU A 17 -7.48 1.06 8.82
C LEU A 17 -8.09 1.49 10.15
N ASN A 18 -9.33 1.07 10.44
CA ASN A 18 -10.15 1.68 11.49
C ASN A 18 -10.69 0.65 12.50
N ARG A 19 -9.77 -0.01 13.17
CA ARG A 19 -10.05 -0.90 14.29
C ARG A 19 -9.02 -0.68 15.41
N PRO A 20 -8.93 0.58 15.96
CA PRO A 20 -7.85 0.99 16.86
C PRO A 20 -7.77 0.13 18.13
N ASP A 21 -8.91 -0.32 18.67
CA ASP A 21 -8.98 -1.16 19.87
C ASP A 21 -8.32 -2.54 19.68
N ALA A 22 -8.25 -3.02 18.42
CA ALA A 22 -7.54 -4.23 18.04
C ALA A 22 -6.24 -3.92 17.27
N MET A 23 -5.66 -2.73 17.43
CA MET A 23 -4.47 -2.27 16.70
C MET A 23 -4.59 -2.48 15.17
N ASN A 24 -5.76 -2.25 14.63
CA ASN A 24 -6.09 -2.40 13.21
C ASN A 24 -5.82 -3.82 12.66
N ALA A 25 -6.04 -4.85 13.49
CA ALA A 25 -5.98 -6.24 13.05
C ALA A 25 -7.08 -6.53 12.03
N LEU A 26 -6.76 -7.41 11.07
CA LEU A 26 -7.58 -7.77 9.93
C LEU A 26 -7.81 -9.30 9.88
N GLY A 27 -8.81 -9.72 9.11
CA GLY A 27 -9.11 -11.14 8.91
C GLY A 27 -10.44 -11.59 9.49
N ALA A 28 -11.22 -10.69 10.09
CA ALA A 28 -12.61 -11.00 10.41
C ALA A 28 -13.44 -11.13 9.13
N ASP A 29 -14.55 -11.86 9.22
CA ASP A 29 -15.47 -12.01 8.09
C ASP A 29 -15.97 -10.65 7.60
N GLY A 30 -15.97 -10.48 6.28
CA GLY A 30 -16.37 -9.24 5.64
C GLY A 30 -15.26 -8.19 5.47
N ASP A 31 -14.09 -8.32 6.14
CA ASP A 31 -13.00 -7.35 6.01
C ASP A 31 -12.53 -7.22 4.56
N GLY A 32 -12.39 -8.36 3.86
CA GLY A 32 -11.98 -8.39 2.46
C GLY A 32 -12.95 -7.67 1.54
N GLU A 33 -14.25 -7.77 1.78
CA GLU A 33 -15.27 -7.07 1.00
C GLU A 33 -15.27 -5.57 1.28
N ALA A 34 -15.16 -5.18 2.55
CA ALA A 34 -15.16 -3.77 2.92
C ALA A 34 -13.93 -3.03 2.35
N VAL A 35 -12.73 -3.63 2.46
CA VAL A 35 -11.50 -3.04 1.88
C VAL A 35 -11.60 -2.99 0.36
N ARG A 36 -12.10 -4.07 -0.29
CA ARG A 36 -12.30 -4.10 -1.73
C ARG A 36 -13.24 -2.99 -2.20
N ALA A 37 -14.40 -2.84 -1.56
CA ALA A 37 -15.38 -1.82 -1.91
C ALA A 37 -14.80 -0.40 -1.80
N ALA A 38 -14.00 -0.13 -0.75
CA ALA A 38 -13.32 1.16 -0.59
C ALA A 38 -12.30 1.40 -1.71
N CYS A 39 -11.47 0.39 -2.05
CA CYS A 39 -10.48 0.51 -3.12
C CYS A 39 -11.14 0.65 -4.51
N ASP A 40 -12.22 -0.10 -4.77
CA ASP A 40 -12.97 -0.01 -6.04
C ASP A 40 -13.57 1.39 -6.22
N ALA A 41 -14.13 1.98 -5.14
CA ALA A 41 -14.64 3.34 -5.17
C ALA A 41 -13.54 4.37 -5.47
N LEU A 42 -12.35 4.22 -4.89
CA LEU A 42 -11.20 5.08 -5.16
C LEU A 42 -10.70 4.95 -6.60
N ASN A 43 -10.64 3.71 -7.14
CA ASN A 43 -10.24 3.48 -8.54
C ASN A 43 -11.25 4.07 -9.54
N ALA A 44 -12.56 4.03 -9.20
CA ALA A 44 -13.62 4.58 -10.04
C ALA A 44 -13.64 6.11 -10.07
N ASP A 45 -13.08 6.77 -9.05
CA ASP A 45 -13.01 8.22 -8.98
C ASP A 45 -11.71 8.74 -9.61
N LEU A 46 -11.81 9.18 -10.86
CA LEU A 46 -10.67 9.72 -11.61
C LEU A 46 -10.14 11.07 -11.07
N SER A 47 -10.89 11.73 -10.20
CA SER A 47 -10.41 12.95 -9.53
C SER A 47 -9.35 12.65 -8.46
N ILE A 48 -9.31 11.41 -7.93
CA ILE A 48 -8.31 10.99 -6.95
C ILE A 48 -6.98 10.67 -7.67
N ARG A 49 -5.94 11.38 -7.25
CA ARG A 49 -4.59 11.31 -7.85
C ARG A 49 -3.56 10.64 -6.96
N CYS A 50 -3.81 10.58 -5.64
CA CYS A 50 -2.94 9.93 -4.66
C CYS A 50 -3.76 9.41 -3.48
N VAL A 51 -3.38 8.24 -2.95
CA VAL A 51 -3.95 7.67 -1.73
C VAL A 51 -2.91 7.65 -0.64
N ILE A 52 -3.27 8.06 0.57
CA ILE A 52 -2.49 7.85 1.79
C ILE A 52 -3.15 6.71 2.56
N LEU A 53 -2.43 5.60 2.76
CA LEU A 53 -2.84 4.48 3.60
C LEU A 53 -2.23 4.65 5.00
N THR A 54 -3.03 4.64 6.04
CA THR A 54 -2.56 4.75 7.43
C THR A 54 -3.45 3.96 8.39
N GLY A 55 -3.07 3.86 9.66
CA GLY A 55 -3.88 3.24 10.71
C GLY A 55 -4.46 4.27 11.66
N GLU A 56 -5.67 4.04 12.12
CA GLU A 56 -6.26 4.83 13.20
C GLU A 56 -5.60 4.47 14.55
N GLY A 57 -5.35 5.46 15.39
CA GLY A 57 -4.77 5.29 16.72
C GLY A 57 -3.27 4.97 16.70
N ARG A 58 -2.83 4.08 17.61
CA ARG A 58 -1.40 3.86 17.91
C ARG A 58 -0.64 2.92 16.98
N ALA A 59 -1.32 2.19 16.10
CA ALA A 59 -0.71 1.19 15.21
C ALA A 59 -1.12 1.45 13.77
N PHE A 60 -0.24 1.11 12.84
CA PHE A 60 -0.61 0.98 11.45
C PHE A 60 -1.51 -0.25 11.27
N SER A 61 -0.99 -1.45 11.54
CA SER A 61 -1.76 -2.68 11.67
C SER A 61 -0.92 -3.75 12.38
N ALA A 62 -1.51 -4.42 13.37
CA ALA A 62 -0.91 -5.59 14.03
C ALA A 62 -1.01 -6.88 13.19
N GLY A 63 -1.58 -6.81 11.98
CA GLY A 63 -1.70 -7.95 11.08
C GLY A 63 -2.97 -8.76 11.25
N GLY A 64 -2.84 -10.08 11.30
CA GLY A 64 -3.98 -10.96 11.50
C GLY A 64 -4.55 -10.91 12.92
N ASP A 65 -5.88 -11.08 13.06
CA ASP A 65 -6.53 -11.12 14.37
C ASP A 65 -6.27 -12.46 15.07
N ILE A 66 -5.32 -12.46 16.02
CA ILE A 66 -4.91 -13.65 16.78
C ILE A 66 -6.09 -14.22 17.60
N LYS A 67 -7.01 -13.38 18.07
CA LYS A 67 -8.20 -13.85 18.80
C LYS A 67 -9.12 -14.65 17.87
N LYS A 68 -9.26 -14.21 16.63
CA LYS A 68 -10.00 -14.95 15.60
C LYS A 68 -9.30 -16.24 15.18
N MET A 69 -7.97 -16.28 15.21
CA MET A 69 -7.20 -17.50 14.95
C MET A 69 -7.34 -18.53 16.08
N ALA A 70 -7.50 -18.08 17.30
CA ALA A 70 -7.68 -18.93 18.48
C ALA A 70 -9.15 -19.42 18.67
N ASP A 71 -10.10 -18.82 17.97
CA ASP A 71 -11.52 -19.15 18.06
C ASP A 71 -11.79 -20.49 17.35
N PRO A 72 -12.22 -21.55 18.08
CA PRO A 72 -12.47 -22.86 17.48
C PRO A 72 -13.67 -22.88 16.50
N GLU A 73 -14.54 -21.88 16.55
CA GLU A 73 -15.64 -21.68 15.62
C GLU A 73 -15.38 -20.52 14.64
N GLY A 74 -14.20 -19.95 14.71
CA GLY A 74 -13.79 -18.78 13.92
C GLY A 74 -13.42 -19.13 12.47
N PRO A 75 -13.09 -18.11 11.69
CA PRO A 75 -12.80 -18.26 10.25
C PRO A 75 -11.53 -19.06 9.94
N PHE A 76 -10.70 -19.34 10.94
CA PHE A 76 -9.47 -20.14 10.82
C PHE A 76 -9.64 -21.56 11.39
N SER A 77 -10.88 -22.04 11.54
CA SER A 77 -11.22 -23.39 12.01
C SER A 77 -11.60 -24.33 10.86
N GLY A 78 -11.86 -25.61 11.15
CA GLY A 78 -12.46 -26.57 10.22
C GLY A 78 -11.50 -27.26 9.25
N GLY A 79 -10.18 -27.10 9.44
CA GLY A 79 -9.17 -27.79 8.63
C GLY A 79 -8.69 -26.99 7.40
N GLY A 80 -7.78 -27.58 6.62
CA GLY A 80 -7.01 -26.86 5.61
C GLY A 80 -7.82 -26.28 4.46
N LEU A 81 -8.87 -26.97 3.96
CA LEU A 81 -9.66 -26.48 2.82
C LEU A 81 -10.56 -25.28 3.19
N PRO A 82 -11.34 -25.30 4.26
CA PRO A 82 -12.06 -24.14 4.75
C PRO A 82 -11.15 -22.94 5.01
N ILE A 83 -10.03 -23.13 5.71
CA ILE A 83 -9.05 -22.07 6.00
C ILE A 83 -8.49 -21.49 4.70
N ARG A 84 -8.09 -22.34 3.74
CA ARG A 84 -7.63 -21.86 2.42
C ARG A 84 -8.69 -21.03 1.71
N SER A 85 -9.95 -21.45 1.78
CA SER A 85 -11.07 -20.71 1.19
C SER A 85 -11.25 -19.35 1.85
N HIS A 86 -11.13 -19.27 3.18
CA HIS A 86 -11.17 -18.00 3.92
C HIS A 86 -10.02 -17.07 3.51
N TYR A 87 -8.77 -17.58 3.42
CA TYR A 87 -7.66 -16.79 2.89
C TYR A 87 -7.98 -16.22 1.51
N GLN A 88 -8.44 -17.04 0.57
CA GLN A 88 -8.70 -16.59 -0.79
C GLN A 88 -9.85 -15.56 -0.90
N ARG A 89 -10.91 -15.75 -0.12
CA ARG A 89 -12.13 -14.92 -0.19
C ARG A 89 -12.09 -13.69 0.71
N ASN A 90 -11.18 -13.65 1.69
CA ASN A 90 -11.09 -12.55 2.64
C ASN A 90 -9.68 -11.92 2.65
N ILE A 91 -8.67 -12.57 3.19
CA ILE A 91 -7.31 -12.00 3.34
C ILE A 91 -6.70 -11.61 2.00
N HIS A 92 -6.70 -12.53 1.01
CA HIS A 92 -6.17 -12.22 -0.32
C HIS A 92 -7.01 -11.17 -1.06
N ARG A 93 -8.28 -11.00 -0.69
CA ARG A 93 -9.11 -9.93 -1.24
C ARG A 93 -8.64 -8.56 -0.74
N ILE A 94 -8.28 -8.45 0.56
CA ILE A 94 -7.65 -7.24 1.12
C ILE A 94 -6.35 -6.92 0.35
N ALA A 95 -5.45 -7.92 0.27
CA ALA A 95 -4.17 -7.77 -0.38
C ALA A 95 -4.30 -7.33 -1.86
N ARG A 96 -5.16 -8.02 -2.62
CA ARG A 96 -5.40 -7.68 -4.03
C ARG A 96 -6.02 -6.31 -4.21
N ALA A 97 -6.99 -5.92 -3.37
CA ALA A 97 -7.66 -4.64 -3.46
C ALA A 97 -6.67 -3.48 -3.27
N LEU A 98 -5.85 -3.51 -2.22
CA LEU A 98 -4.85 -2.48 -1.97
C LEU A 98 -3.74 -2.47 -3.03
N PHE A 99 -3.28 -3.65 -3.45
CA PHE A 99 -2.27 -3.74 -4.50
C PHE A 99 -2.79 -3.27 -5.86
N SER A 100 -4.11 -3.38 -6.14
CA SER A 100 -4.73 -2.98 -7.40
C SER A 100 -5.13 -1.50 -7.48
N LEU A 101 -4.90 -0.70 -6.43
CA LEU A 101 -5.06 0.76 -6.54
C LEU A 101 -4.17 1.26 -7.68
N ASP A 102 -4.75 1.91 -8.66
CA ASP A 102 -4.06 2.29 -9.89
C ASP A 102 -3.38 3.68 -9.79
N MET A 103 -3.82 4.55 -8.85
CA MET A 103 -3.12 5.77 -8.51
C MET A 103 -1.97 5.50 -7.51
N PRO A 104 -0.96 6.39 -7.39
CA PRO A 104 0.09 6.28 -6.38
C PRO A 104 -0.45 6.18 -4.95
N VAL A 105 0.16 5.29 -4.16
CA VAL A 105 -0.20 5.04 -2.76
C VAL A 105 1.00 5.32 -1.86
N ILE A 106 0.81 6.13 -0.83
CA ILE A 106 1.77 6.40 0.23
C ILE A 106 1.30 5.68 1.50
N ALA A 107 2.09 4.74 2.03
CA ALA A 107 1.86 4.25 3.38
C ALA A 107 2.47 5.23 4.39
N ALA A 108 1.63 5.86 5.20
CA ALA A 108 2.03 6.64 6.36
C ALA A 108 1.97 5.72 7.59
N VAL A 109 3.12 5.12 7.92
CA VAL A 109 3.22 4.08 8.95
C VAL A 109 3.35 4.74 10.32
N ASN A 110 2.22 4.90 11.02
CA ASN A 110 2.12 5.64 12.28
C ASN A 110 2.59 4.85 13.51
N GLY A 111 2.76 3.53 13.41
CA GLY A 111 3.13 2.66 14.53
C GLY A 111 3.48 1.25 14.08
N ALA A 112 3.10 0.25 14.86
CA ALA A 112 3.38 -1.14 14.54
C ALA A 112 2.74 -1.56 13.20
N ALA A 113 3.54 -2.15 12.30
CA ALA A 113 3.18 -2.76 11.04
C ALA A 113 3.71 -4.20 11.04
N ILE A 114 2.88 -5.16 11.48
CA ILE A 114 3.30 -6.53 11.80
C ILE A 114 2.55 -7.55 10.95
N GLY A 115 3.22 -8.60 10.47
CA GLY A 115 2.63 -9.66 9.65
C GLY A 115 1.93 -9.08 8.42
N LEU A 116 0.64 -9.35 8.25
CA LEU A 116 -0.18 -8.73 7.19
C LEU A 116 -0.03 -7.19 7.19
N GLY A 117 0.10 -6.53 8.36
CA GLY A 117 0.30 -5.08 8.43
C GLY A 117 1.61 -4.62 7.76
N CYS A 118 2.69 -5.37 7.90
CA CYS A 118 3.94 -5.12 7.19
C CYS A 118 3.77 -5.33 5.67
N ASP A 119 3.06 -6.39 5.28
CA ASP A 119 2.76 -6.69 3.89
C ASP A 119 1.92 -5.58 3.24
N LEU A 120 0.91 -5.04 3.96
CA LEU A 120 0.10 -3.91 3.50
C LEU A 120 0.95 -2.65 3.28
N ALA A 121 1.89 -2.36 4.20
CA ALA A 121 2.83 -1.26 4.00
C ALA A 121 3.70 -1.47 2.74
N CYS A 122 4.13 -2.72 2.48
CA CYS A 122 4.90 -3.06 1.28
C CYS A 122 4.08 -3.00 -0.04
N MET A 123 2.76 -3.06 0.02
CA MET A 123 1.88 -2.90 -1.16
C MET A 123 1.80 -1.46 -1.65
N ALA A 124 2.07 -0.48 -0.79
CA ALA A 124 2.16 0.92 -1.17
C ALA A 124 3.40 1.18 -2.03
N ASP A 125 3.34 2.22 -2.86
CA ASP A 125 4.45 2.60 -3.74
C ASP A 125 5.55 3.33 -2.95
N ILE A 126 5.16 4.18 -1.99
CA ILE A 126 6.05 4.93 -1.11
C ILE A 126 5.69 4.63 0.34
N ARG A 127 6.67 4.54 1.23
CA ARG A 127 6.49 4.37 2.68
C ARG A 127 7.19 5.47 3.43
N ILE A 128 6.45 6.20 4.26
CA ILE A 128 6.95 7.19 5.22
C ILE A 128 6.62 6.63 6.60
N ALA A 129 7.62 6.48 7.45
CA ALA A 129 7.44 5.93 8.79
C ALA A 129 7.55 7.01 9.87
N SER A 130 6.71 6.89 10.88
CA SER A 130 6.95 7.55 12.16
C SER A 130 8.21 6.97 12.81
N ASP A 131 8.94 7.78 13.58
CA ASP A 131 10.04 7.34 14.45
C ASP A 131 9.62 6.29 15.50
N LYS A 132 8.31 6.17 15.75
CA LYS A 132 7.72 5.15 16.64
C LYS A 132 7.31 3.87 15.91
N ALA A 133 7.44 3.82 14.57
CA ALA A 133 7.06 2.66 13.80
C ALA A 133 7.96 1.45 14.07
N LYS A 134 7.35 0.27 14.03
CA LYS A 134 8.06 -1.02 14.09
C LYS A 134 7.54 -1.91 12.99
N PHE A 135 8.43 -2.64 12.35
CA PHE A 135 8.10 -3.56 11.27
C PHE A 135 8.50 -4.99 11.64
N GLY A 136 7.74 -5.97 11.20
CA GLY A 136 8.09 -7.37 11.40
C GLY A 136 7.15 -8.32 10.69
N VAL A 137 7.65 -9.52 10.41
CA VAL A 137 6.93 -10.59 9.69
C VAL A 137 6.90 -11.84 10.56
N THR A 138 6.11 -11.81 11.61
CA THR A 138 6.14 -12.74 12.76
C THR A 138 5.38 -14.06 12.54
N PHE A 139 5.08 -14.44 11.29
CA PHE A 139 4.29 -15.63 10.96
C PHE A 139 4.85 -16.92 11.57
N LEU A 140 6.17 -17.15 11.49
CA LEU A 140 6.80 -18.37 12.00
C LEU A 140 6.69 -18.49 13.53
N LYS A 141 6.60 -17.37 14.26
CA LYS A 141 6.35 -17.40 15.74
C LYS A 141 4.98 -17.96 16.09
N LEU A 142 4.05 -17.99 15.13
CA LEU A 142 2.72 -18.58 15.25
C LEU A 142 2.62 -19.96 14.57
N GLY A 143 3.74 -20.52 14.08
CA GLY A 143 3.74 -21.76 13.30
C GLY A 143 3.10 -21.60 11.91
N LEU A 144 2.99 -20.37 11.41
CA LEU A 144 2.41 -20.04 10.10
C LEU A 144 3.49 -19.66 9.10
N VAL A 145 3.16 -19.71 7.83
CA VAL A 145 3.97 -19.19 6.73
C VAL A 145 3.46 -17.81 6.29
N PRO A 146 4.28 -16.97 5.60
CA PRO A 146 3.81 -15.70 5.05
C PRO A 146 2.77 -15.94 3.95
N GLY A 147 1.50 -15.78 4.30
CA GLY A 147 0.33 -16.14 3.47
C GLY A 147 -0.30 -14.96 2.72
N ASP A 148 0.18 -13.74 2.94
CA ASP A 148 -0.54 -12.50 2.59
C ASP A 148 0.13 -11.73 1.45
N GLY A 149 1.18 -12.29 0.85
CA GLY A 149 1.94 -11.71 -0.26
C GLY A 149 3.32 -11.14 0.12
N GLY A 150 3.66 -11.09 1.41
CA GLY A 150 4.94 -10.56 1.89
C GLY A 150 6.15 -11.30 1.37
N SER A 151 6.07 -12.62 1.17
CA SER A 151 7.13 -13.42 0.55
C SER A 151 7.48 -13.00 -0.89
N TRP A 152 6.56 -12.32 -1.58
CA TRP A 152 6.80 -11.74 -2.90
C TRP A 152 7.25 -10.27 -2.80
N LEU A 153 6.65 -9.49 -1.88
CA LEU A 153 6.85 -8.05 -1.75
C LEU A 153 8.17 -7.70 -1.06
N LEU A 154 8.41 -8.29 0.12
CA LEU A 154 9.50 -7.87 0.99
C LEU A 154 10.90 -8.10 0.37
N PRO A 155 11.19 -9.27 -0.26
CA PRO A 155 12.48 -9.47 -0.92
C PRO A 155 12.74 -8.50 -2.08
N ARG A 156 11.67 -8.01 -2.73
CA ARG A 156 11.77 -7.01 -3.80
C ARG A 156 12.01 -5.60 -3.26
N THR A 157 11.68 -5.37 -2.00
CA THR A 157 11.85 -4.07 -1.34
C THR A 157 13.22 -3.95 -0.67
N ILE A 158 13.63 -4.97 0.14
CA ILE A 158 14.85 -4.88 0.97
C ILE A 158 15.93 -5.91 0.58
N GLY A 159 15.70 -6.66 -0.49
CA GLY A 159 16.58 -7.75 -0.94
C GLY A 159 16.33 -9.05 -0.18
N MET A 160 16.76 -10.18 -0.80
CA MET A 160 16.46 -11.53 -0.29
C MET A 160 17.07 -11.79 1.09
N SER A 161 18.29 -11.35 1.37
CA SER A 161 18.97 -11.66 2.62
C SER A 161 18.28 -11.04 3.83
N ARG A 162 17.96 -9.74 3.76
CA ARG A 162 17.26 -9.02 4.85
C ARG A 162 15.82 -9.52 5.03
N ALA A 163 15.14 -9.83 3.94
CA ALA A 163 13.81 -10.42 3.99
C ALA A 163 13.83 -11.81 4.63
N ALA A 164 14.79 -12.68 4.27
CA ALA A 164 14.98 -13.99 4.87
C ALA A 164 15.28 -13.88 6.37
N GLU A 165 16.14 -12.95 6.78
CA GLU A 165 16.43 -12.69 8.19
C GLU A 165 15.13 -12.37 8.96
N LEU A 166 14.33 -11.40 8.49
CA LEU A 166 13.06 -11.06 9.14
C LEU A 166 12.07 -12.23 9.17
N PHE A 167 11.92 -12.96 8.07
CA PHE A 167 10.99 -14.09 8.02
C PHE A 167 11.40 -15.22 8.95
N PHE A 168 12.69 -15.59 8.98
CA PHE A 168 13.15 -16.77 9.72
C PHE A 168 13.31 -16.49 11.21
N THR A 169 13.67 -15.28 11.61
CA THR A 169 13.76 -14.89 13.04
C THR A 169 12.41 -14.45 13.60
N GLY A 170 11.57 -13.85 12.76
CA GLY A 170 10.34 -13.17 13.16
C GLY A 170 10.62 -11.94 14.06
N ASP A 171 11.81 -11.37 13.98
CA ASP A 171 12.20 -10.21 14.79
C ASP A 171 11.53 -8.93 14.28
N LEU A 172 11.49 -7.95 15.15
CA LEU A 172 10.99 -6.62 14.83
C LEU A 172 12.17 -5.68 14.60
N ILE A 173 12.08 -4.88 13.56
CA ILE A 173 13.00 -3.77 13.31
C ILE A 173 12.31 -2.44 13.60
N ASP A 174 13.08 -1.47 14.07
CA ASP A 174 12.62 -0.10 14.28
C ASP A 174 12.62 0.71 12.96
N ALA A 175 12.12 1.93 13.03
CA ALA A 175 12.01 2.82 11.89
C ALA A 175 13.39 3.18 11.30
N ALA A 176 14.41 3.34 12.13
CA ALA A 176 15.77 3.69 11.69
C ALA A 176 16.38 2.53 10.88
N THR A 177 16.29 1.31 11.38
CA THR A 177 16.72 0.09 10.69
C THR A 177 15.92 -0.10 9.39
N ALA A 178 14.61 0.16 9.42
CA ALA A 178 13.77 0.07 8.23
C ALA A 178 14.20 1.07 7.14
N ALA A 179 14.65 2.27 7.51
CA ALA A 179 15.20 3.24 6.56
C ALA A 179 16.57 2.80 6.01
N ASP A 180 17.47 2.32 6.88
CA ASP A 180 18.78 1.81 6.46
C ASP A 180 18.66 0.63 5.48
N TRP A 181 17.66 -0.22 5.67
CA TRP A 181 17.40 -1.36 4.79
C TRP A 181 16.64 -0.99 3.51
N GLY A 182 16.17 0.24 3.39
CA GLY A 182 15.39 0.71 2.24
C GLY A 182 13.92 0.24 2.27
N LEU A 183 13.44 -0.24 3.43
CA LEU A 183 12.02 -0.59 3.60
C LEU A 183 11.14 0.66 3.55
N VAL A 184 11.61 1.77 4.12
CA VAL A 184 10.91 3.07 4.09
C VAL A 184 11.77 4.14 3.44
N SER A 185 11.13 5.08 2.75
CA SER A 185 11.81 6.17 2.03
C SER A 185 12.34 7.23 2.99
N ARG A 186 11.67 7.41 4.14
CA ARG A 186 12.08 8.35 5.20
C ARG A 186 11.44 8.03 6.53
N VAL A 187 12.07 8.50 7.60
CA VAL A 187 11.54 8.50 8.97
C VAL A 187 11.35 9.93 9.41
N VAL A 188 10.23 10.21 10.06
CA VAL A 188 9.85 11.53 10.54
C VAL A 188 9.31 11.44 11.98
N PRO A 189 9.31 12.54 12.77
CA PRO A 189 8.66 12.56 14.07
C PRO A 189 7.19 12.16 13.96
N HIS A 190 6.69 11.43 14.94
CA HIS A 190 5.35 10.85 14.92
C HIS A 190 4.25 11.89 14.67
N ASP A 191 4.34 13.03 15.30
CA ASP A 191 3.37 14.14 15.24
C ASP A 191 3.40 14.89 13.89
N THR A 192 4.45 14.74 13.09
CA THR A 192 4.56 15.35 11.75
C THR A 192 4.24 14.37 10.62
N LEU A 193 4.04 13.08 10.90
CA LEU A 193 3.89 12.03 9.88
C LEU A 193 2.83 12.33 8.84
N MET A 194 1.63 12.71 9.27
CA MET A 194 0.53 12.98 8.33
C MET A 194 0.77 14.26 7.51
N ASN A 195 1.40 15.28 8.08
CA ASN A 195 1.77 16.49 7.36
C ASN A 195 2.80 16.19 6.25
N GLU A 196 3.79 15.34 6.54
CA GLU A 196 4.79 14.90 5.57
C GLU A 196 4.18 14.02 4.46
N ALA A 197 3.27 13.12 4.83
CA ALA A 197 2.55 12.31 3.86
C ALA A 197 1.65 13.16 2.95
N LEU A 198 0.92 14.13 3.51
CA LEU A 198 0.11 15.08 2.75
C LEU A 198 0.95 15.98 1.84
N ALA A 199 2.10 16.47 2.31
CA ALA A 199 3.01 17.26 1.50
C ALA A 199 3.56 16.46 0.30
N MET A 200 3.91 15.17 0.50
CA MET A 200 4.32 14.27 -0.58
C MET A 200 3.14 13.99 -1.54
N ALA A 201 1.96 13.67 -1.01
CA ALA A 201 0.76 13.43 -1.80
C ALA A 201 0.38 14.65 -2.64
N GLY A 202 0.52 15.86 -2.09
CA GLY A 202 0.29 17.12 -2.80
C GLY A 202 1.21 17.29 -4.02
N LYS A 203 2.50 16.97 -3.87
CA LYS A 203 3.45 16.99 -4.99
C LYS A 203 3.07 15.99 -6.09
N ILE A 204 2.63 14.80 -5.71
CA ILE A 204 2.18 13.77 -6.65
C ILE A 204 0.87 14.21 -7.31
N ALA A 205 -0.10 14.67 -6.54
CA ALA A 205 -1.41 15.07 -7.02
C ALA A 205 -1.40 16.31 -7.94
N ALA A 206 -0.31 17.08 -7.92
CA ALA A 206 -0.10 18.17 -8.87
C ALA A 206 0.24 17.69 -10.29
N LEU A 207 0.57 16.42 -10.49
CA LEU A 207 0.96 15.83 -11.77
C LEU A 207 -0.25 15.27 -12.56
N PRO A 208 -0.11 15.03 -13.89
CA PRO A 208 -1.19 14.54 -14.74
C PRO A 208 -1.74 13.19 -14.26
N PRO A 209 -3.03 13.06 -13.95
CA PRO A 209 -3.58 11.86 -13.31
C PRO A 209 -3.47 10.60 -14.16
N HIS A 210 -3.67 10.69 -15.48
CA HIS A 210 -3.53 9.54 -16.37
C HIS A 210 -2.08 9.06 -16.46
N SER A 211 -1.13 10.00 -16.57
CA SER A 211 0.31 9.66 -16.59
C SER A 211 0.78 9.05 -15.28
N LEU A 212 0.25 9.48 -14.13
CA LEU A 212 0.53 8.85 -12.83
C LEU A 212 0.11 7.37 -12.81
N ARG A 213 -1.13 7.07 -13.23
CA ARG A 213 -1.68 5.70 -13.28
C ARG A 213 -0.90 4.82 -14.27
N LEU A 214 -0.61 5.32 -15.46
CA LEU A 214 0.20 4.61 -16.47
C LEU A 214 1.62 4.35 -15.96
N THR A 215 2.26 5.34 -15.33
CA THR A 215 3.60 5.18 -14.75
C THR A 215 3.62 4.09 -13.69
N LYS A 216 2.64 4.07 -12.78
CA LYS A 216 2.52 3.01 -11.77
C LYS A 216 2.34 1.63 -12.41
N SER A 217 1.50 1.53 -13.44
CA SER A 217 1.31 0.28 -14.18
C SER A 217 2.63 -0.20 -14.80
N LEU A 218 3.38 0.68 -15.46
CA LEU A 218 4.68 0.35 -16.05
C LEU A 218 5.70 -0.10 -15.01
N LEU A 219 5.79 0.59 -13.86
CA LEU A 219 6.68 0.21 -12.76
C LEU A 219 6.38 -1.21 -12.24
N ARG A 220 5.09 -1.57 -12.14
CA ARG A 220 4.67 -2.90 -11.67
C ARG A 220 4.89 -3.98 -12.71
N GLN A 221 4.55 -3.73 -13.97
CA GLN A 221 4.79 -4.67 -15.06
C GLN A 221 6.29 -4.94 -15.27
N GLY A 222 7.12 -3.90 -15.17
CA GLY A 222 8.57 -3.99 -15.32
C GLY A 222 9.25 -4.94 -14.33
N GLN A 223 8.60 -5.23 -13.18
CA GLN A 223 9.15 -6.18 -12.20
C GLN A 223 9.10 -7.65 -12.66
N THR A 224 8.30 -7.97 -13.67
CA THR A 224 8.03 -9.35 -14.10
C THR A 224 8.18 -9.56 -15.60
N SER A 225 8.31 -8.50 -16.39
CA SER A 225 8.50 -8.55 -17.85
C SER A 225 9.98 -8.55 -18.27
N SER A 226 10.26 -8.95 -19.52
CA SER A 226 11.56 -8.69 -20.13
C SER A 226 11.72 -7.19 -20.46
N TYR A 227 12.97 -6.75 -20.68
CA TYR A 227 13.25 -5.37 -21.06
C TYR A 227 12.53 -4.94 -22.35
N ASP A 228 12.50 -5.81 -23.36
CA ASP A 228 11.81 -5.52 -24.62
C ASP A 228 10.29 -5.39 -24.44
N GLN A 229 9.69 -6.26 -23.62
CA GLN A 229 8.27 -6.14 -23.28
C GLN A 229 7.98 -4.86 -22.48
N ALA A 230 8.88 -4.45 -21.59
CA ALA A 230 8.74 -3.20 -20.85
C ALA A 230 8.83 -1.98 -21.77
N LEU A 231 9.73 -2.00 -22.78
CA LEU A 231 9.84 -0.94 -23.78
C LEU A 231 8.57 -0.85 -24.66
N ASP A 232 8.03 -1.98 -25.09
CA ASP A 232 6.80 -2.02 -25.90
C ASP A 232 5.61 -1.45 -25.13
N SER A 233 5.44 -1.88 -23.86
CA SER A 233 4.41 -1.33 -22.98
C SER A 233 4.61 0.18 -22.75
N ALA A 234 5.86 0.62 -22.54
CA ALA A 234 6.19 2.03 -22.34
C ALA A 234 5.88 2.86 -23.58
N SER A 235 6.15 2.36 -24.79
CA SER A 235 5.85 3.06 -26.04
C SER A 235 4.36 3.29 -26.20
N THR A 236 3.55 2.30 -25.88
CA THR A 236 2.08 2.39 -25.91
C THR A 236 1.57 3.43 -24.89
N ALA A 237 2.02 3.35 -23.63
CA ALA A 237 1.65 4.30 -22.60
C ALA A 237 2.09 5.73 -22.93
N GLN A 238 3.27 5.89 -23.53
CA GLN A 238 3.80 7.18 -23.96
C GLN A 238 2.96 7.78 -25.09
N ALA A 239 2.54 6.97 -26.08
CA ALA A 239 1.67 7.42 -27.15
C ALA A 239 0.31 7.92 -26.63
N VAL A 240 -0.29 7.20 -25.67
CA VAL A 240 -1.52 7.63 -24.98
C VAL A 240 -1.30 8.95 -24.26
N SER A 241 -0.20 9.09 -23.51
CA SER A 241 0.10 10.32 -22.78
C SER A 241 0.31 11.53 -23.70
N HIS A 242 0.97 11.35 -24.86
CA HIS A 242 1.16 12.41 -25.86
C HIS A 242 -0.16 12.92 -26.46
N ALA A 243 -1.20 12.09 -26.49
CA ALA A 243 -2.51 12.46 -27.03
C ALA A 243 -3.38 13.28 -26.07
N THR A 244 -2.93 13.53 -24.83
CA THR A 244 -3.69 14.24 -23.81
C THR A 244 -3.51 15.77 -23.88
N GLU A 245 -4.53 16.52 -23.45
CA GLU A 245 -4.42 17.97 -23.24
C GLU A 245 -3.40 18.28 -22.11
N ASP A 246 -3.30 17.43 -21.10
CA ASP A 246 -2.33 17.57 -20.01
C ASP A 246 -0.89 17.53 -20.54
N HIS A 247 -0.58 16.71 -21.54
CA HIS A 247 0.74 16.74 -22.18
C HIS A 247 1.01 18.08 -22.87
N ARG A 248 0.04 18.58 -23.62
CA ARG A 248 0.15 19.90 -24.28
C ARG A 248 0.33 21.01 -23.27
N GLU A 249 -0.46 21.01 -22.20
CA GLU A 249 -0.33 21.97 -21.08
C GLU A 249 1.06 21.92 -20.44
N GLY A 250 1.57 20.73 -20.16
CA GLY A 250 2.90 20.56 -19.57
C GLY A 250 4.02 21.12 -20.44
N VAL A 251 3.97 20.90 -21.76
CA VAL A 251 4.92 21.44 -22.72
C VAL A 251 4.84 22.98 -22.77
N MET A 252 3.62 23.53 -22.90
CA MET A 252 3.41 24.98 -22.99
C MET A 252 3.82 25.69 -21.70
N ALA A 253 3.44 25.14 -20.54
CA ALA A 253 3.81 25.69 -19.24
C ALA A 253 5.34 25.78 -19.08
N LEU A 254 6.07 24.74 -19.52
CA LEU A 254 7.53 24.72 -19.48
C LEU A 254 8.14 25.79 -20.38
N LEU A 255 7.65 25.95 -21.62
CA LEU A 255 8.12 26.98 -22.56
C LEU A 255 7.84 28.41 -22.06
N GLU A 256 6.68 28.59 -21.43
CA GLU A 256 6.22 29.87 -20.90
C GLU A 256 6.77 30.16 -19.48
N LYS A 257 7.49 29.23 -18.89
CA LYS A 257 8.07 29.33 -17.51
C LYS A 257 7.02 29.62 -16.44
N ARG A 258 5.86 28.97 -16.53
CA ARG A 258 4.78 29.02 -15.55
C ARG A 258 4.49 27.63 -14.98
N GLU A 259 3.73 27.59 -13.90
CA GLU A 259 3.21 26.32 -13.38
C GLU A 259 2.15 25.73 -14.32
N ALA A 260 2.19 24.41 -14.51
CA ALA A 260 1.21 23.67 -15.28
C ALA A 260 -0.03 23.37 -14.45
N VAL A 261 -1.21 23.37 -15.10
CA VAL A 261 -2.49 23.01 -14.48
C VAL A 261 -3.09 21.82 -15.18
N PHE A 262 -2.90 20.63 -14.62
CA PHE A 262 -3.37 19.38 -15.19
C PHE A 262 -4.80 19.06 -14.79
N ARG A 263 -5.62 18.67 -15.77
CA ARG A 263 -7.07 18.45 -15.59
C ARG A 263 -7.50 16.99 -15.81
N GLY A 264 -6.61 16.12 -16.30
CA GLY A 264 -6.92 14.73 -16.64
C GLY A 264 -7.70 14.62 -17.96
N GLN A 265 -7.33 15.38 -18.95
CA GLN A 265 -8.00 15.43 -20.27
C GLN A 265 -7.01 15.21 -21.41
#